data_e919656b6077aaf5739f83d64b4ad212
#
_entry.id   e919656b6077aaf5739f83d64b4ad212
#
_cell.length_a   1.000
_cell.length_b   1.000
_cell.length_c   1.000
_cell.angle_alpha   90.00
_cell.angle_beta   90.00
_cell.angle_gamma   90.00
#
_symmetry.space_group_name_H-M   'P 1'
#
loop_
_entity.id
_entity.type
_entity.pdbx_description
1 polymer ?
#
loop_
_entity_poly.entity_id
_entity_poly.type
_entity_poly.pdbx_seq_one_letter_code
_entity_poly.pdbx_strand_id
1 'polypeptide(L)'
;MELFKHQQEALEQTKDLNRVAYYLDMGLGKTFVGAEKAMSLDKDILIVCQKSKIADWKEHFFKYYIDKMKCDESGAWCYDLTSNTGMDMFLHSRYKIRIGVINYELAWRRQTELLNLHDFTLMLDESSLIQNQGAKQSKFILKLNPDNVILLSGTPTAGKYENLWSQIHLLGWKISEDVYNRQYVNWTKIDMGGFVHKIVDKENPYKNVGRLKSKLREHGAVFMKTEECFDLPEQTFIKQFVPASKEYWKFMKDCIITIDDKELVGDTTLTKRLYARQLCGQYSEYKLQAFRELVESTQDRLIVFYNFTAEYLAMVQIAEELGRPQSIVNGQQKQLLNYEQCDNSITFIQYQAGIE
;
A
#
# COMPACT_ATOMS: atom_id res chain seq x y z
N MET A 1 8.05 17.02 18.27
CA MET A 1 7.24 16.90 17.02
C MET A 1 5.85 17.41 17.36
N GLU A 2 5.26 18.29 16.55
CA GLU A 2 3.89 18.78 16.77
C GLU A 2 2.95 17.98 15.84
N LEU A 3 1.95 17.34 16.43
CA LEU A 3 0.96 16.55 15.70
C LEU A 3 -0.21 17.41 15.30
N PHE A 4 -0.82 17.16 14.14
CA PHE A 4 -2.08 17.78 13.73
C PHE A 4 -3.23 17.38 14.66
N LYS A 5 -4.27 18.21 14.74
CA LYS A 5 -5.43 18.00 15.61
C LYS A 5 -6.05 16.61 15.43
N HIS A 6 -6.30 16.17 14.20
CA HIS A 6 -6.88 14.86 13.92
C HIS A 6 -5.99 13.69 14.37
N GLN A 7 -4.65 13.86 14.35
CA GLN A 7 -3.71 12.85 14.85
C GLN A 7 -3.76 12.76 16.37
N GLN A 8 -3.83 13.90 17.05
CA GLN A 8 -4.01 13.98 18.51
C GLN A 8 -5.34 13.34 18.94
N GLU A 9 -6.44 13.63 18.22
CA GLU A 9 -7.75 13.01 18.44
C GLU A 9 -7.73 11.48 18.29
N ALA A 10 -7.02 10.97 17.25
CA ALA A 10 -6.87 9.53 17.05
C ALA A 10 -6.13 8.85 18.22
N LEU A 11 -5.07 9.48 18.70
CA LEU A 11 -4.28 8.99 19.83
C LEU A 11 -5.07 9.05 21.14
N GLU A 12 -5.82 10.14 21.40
CA GLU A 12 -6.63 10.28 22.61
C GLU A 12 -7.76 9.25 22.66
N GLN A 13 -8.43 8.95 21.52
CA GLN A 13 -9.46 7.91 21.45
C GLN A 13 -8.92 6.52 21.79
N THR A 14 -7.63 6.31 21.66
CA THR A 14 -7.00 4.98 21.83
C THR A 14 -5.97 4.93 22.93
N LYS A 15 -5.87 5.95 23.78
CA LYS A 15 -4.78 6.09 24.77
C LYS A 15 -4.67 4.88 25.70
N ASP A 16 -5.79 4.38 26.18
CA ASP A 16 -5.87 3.29 27.16
C ASP A 16 -5.93 1.88 26.50
N LEU A 17 -5.83 1.82 25.17
CA LEU A 17 -5.90 0.58 24.40
C LEU A 17 -4.52 0.12 23.97
N ASN A 18 -4.26 -1.17 24.10
CA ASN A 18 -3.04 -1.82 23.62
C ASN A 18 -3.19 -2.53 22.27
N ARG A 19 -4.40 -2.61 21.73
CA ARG A 19 -4.69 -3.13 20.40
C ARG A 19 -5.52 -2.11 19.66
N VAL A 20 -4.96 -1.54 18.58
CA VAL A 20 -5.56 -0.42 17.86
C VAL A 20 -5.39 -0.56 16.36
N ALA A 21 -6.30 0.03 15.59
CA ALA A 21 -6.17 0.18 14.16
C ALA A 21 -6.42 1.63 13.74
N TYR A 22 -5.48 2.21 13.05
CA TYR A 22 -5.60 3.55 12.47
C TYR A 22 -5.90 3.42 10.98
N TYR A 23 -7.18 3.36 10.65
CA TYR A 23 -7.69 3.34 9.29
C TYR A 23 -7.93 4.78 8.82
N LEU A 24 -6.83 5.45 8.58
CA LEU A 24 -6.79 6.85 8.17
C LEU A 24 -6.51 6.93 6.67
N ASP A 25 -7.18 7.80 5.96
CA ASP A 25 -6.94 8.01 4.53
C ASP A 25 -5.48 8.40 4.24
N MET A 26 -5.11 8.35 2.97
CA MET A 26 -3.78 8.76 2.52
C MET A 26 -3.56 10.25 2.83
N GLY A 27 -2.34 10.61 3.24
CA GLY A 27 -1.99 11.99 3.63
C GLY A 27 -2.32 12.38 5.08
N LEU A 28 -3.08 11.58 5.84
CA LEU A 28 -3.41 11.90 7.25
C LEU A 28 -2.29 11.59 8.24
N GLY A 29 -1.12 11.14 7.77
CA GLY A 29 0.06 10.94 8.60
C GLY A 29 0.01 9.71 9.50
N LYS A 30 -0.47 8.58 9.00
CA LYS A 30 -0.50 7.28 9.71
C LYS A 30 0.81 6.91 10.39
N THR A 31 1.93 7.19 9.73
CA THR A 31 3.28 6.93 10.26
C THR A 31 3.53 7.66 11.57
N PHE A 32 3.11 8.92 11.68
CA PHE A 32 3.26 9.71 12.90
C PHE A 32 2.39 9.18 14.03
N VAL A 33 1.12 8.88 13.75
CA VAL A 33 0.18 8.35 14.75
C VAL A 33 0.65 6.95 15.23
N GLY A 34 1.07 6.09 14.29
CA GLY A 34 1.56 4.74 14.61
C GLY A 34 2.83 4.76 15.45
N ALA A 35 3.81 5.59 15.08
CA ALA A 35 5.07 5.72 15.82
C ALA A 35 4.84 6.29 17.22
N GLU A 36 4.04 7.34 17.35
CA GLU A 36 3.70 7.95 18.66
C GLU A 36 3.01 6.95 19.58
N LYS A 37 2.01 6.22 19.04
CA LYS A 37 1.33 5.16 19.80
C LYS A 37 2.30 4.05 20.20
N ALA A 38 3.17 3.59 19.30
CA ALA A 38 4.12 2.53 19.57
C ALA A 38 5.11 2.94 20.69
N MET A 39 5.65 4.14 20.64
CA MET A 39 6.56 4.67 21.65
C MET A 39 5.88 4.87 23.01
N SER A 40 4.59 5.26 23.02
CA SER A 40 3.84 5.43 24.27
C SER A 40 3.59 4.14 25.04
N LEU A 41 3.73 2.98 24.39
CA LEU A 41 3.53 1.66 25.01
C LEU A 41 4.78 1.13 25.73
N ASP A 42 5.92 1.79 25.62
CA ASP A 42 7.20 1.52 26.31
C ASP A 42 7.64 0.04 26.22
N LYS A 43 7.52 -0.57 25.06
CA LYS A 43 7.88 -1.96 24.73
C LYS A 43 8.73 -2.01 23.47
N ASP A 44 9.43 -3.12 23.24
CA ASP A 44 10.06 -3.39 21.96
C ASP A 44 9.04 -3.34 20.83
N ILE A 45 9.48 -2.90 19.64
CA ILE A 45 8.59 -2.69 18.50
C ILE A 45 9.06 -3.53 17.32
N LEU A 46 8.19 -4.38 16.81
CA LEU A 46 8.37 -5.08 15.54
C LEU A 46 7.48 -4.44 14.48
N ILE A 47 8.09 -3.73 13.53
CA ILE A 47 7.41 -3.10 12.41
C ILE A 47 7.49 -4.03 11.20
N VAL A 48 6.34 -4.45 10.68
CA VAL A 48 6.25 -5.19 9.42
C VAL A 48 5.61 -4.28 8.37
N CYS A 49 6.37 -3.98 7.31
CA CYS A 49 5.98 -3.03 6.27
C CYS A 49 6.30 -3.55 4.87
N GLN A 50 6.03 -2.77 3.85
CA GLN A 50 6.52 -3.04 2.50
C GLN A 50 8.05 -2.80 2.44
N LYS A 51 8.73 -3.51 1.53
CA LYS A 51 10.20 -3.41 1.38
C LYS A 51 10.68 -1.98 1.10
N SER A 52 9.94 -1.23 0.29
CA SER A 52 10.22 0.17 -0.05
C SER A 52 10.11 1.13 1.15
N LYS A 53 9.39 0.74 2.21
CA LYS A 53 9.13 1.57 3.39
C LYS A 53 10.10 1.35 4.55
N ILE A 54 11.01 0.38 4.46
CA ILE A 54 11.97 0.08 5.53
C ILE A 54 12.86 1.28 5.82
N ALA A 55 13.39 1.93 4.78
CA ALA A 55 14.23 3.11 4.93
C ALA A 55 13.46 4.29 5.53
N ASP A 56 12.23 4.53 5.05
CA ASP A 56 11.35 5.61 5.51
C ASP A 56 11.03 5.45 7.01
N TRP A 57 10.70 4.25 7.48
CA TRP A 57 10.45 3.95 8.89
C TRP A 57 11.70 4.17 9.77
N LYS A 58 12.86 3.68 9.32
CA LYS A 58 14.12 3.90 10.04
C LYS A 58 14.43 5.38 10.15
N GLU A 59 14.36 6.13 9.05
CA GLU A 59 14.60 7.57 9.04
C GLU A 59 13.64 8.30 9.98
N HIS A 60 12.35 7.92 9.98
CA HIS A 60 11.34 8.50 10.86
C HIS A 60 11.72 8.36 12.34
N PHE A 61 12.09 7.15 12.77
CA PHE A 61 12.50 6.94 14.17
C PHE A 61 13.81 7.66 14.51
N PHE A 62 14.80 7.63 13.63
CA PHE A 62 16.05 8.36 13.83
C PHE A 62 15.87 9.87 13.86
N LYS A 63 14.89 10.40 13.17
CA LYS A 63 14.62 11.84 13.14
C LYS A 63 13.84 12.34 14.36
N TYR A 64 12.90 11.58 14.85
CA TYR A 64 11.94 12.08 15.82
C TYR A 64 12.03 11.47 17.22
N TYR A 65 12.59 10.25 17.36
CA TYR A 65 12.56 9.51 18.63
C TYR A 65 13.92 9.07 19.13
N ILE A 66 14.92 8.98 18.26
CA ILE A 66 16.27 8.51 18.64
C ILE A 66 17.22 9.70 18.69
N ASP A 67 17.64 10.05 19.89
CA ASP A 67 18.68 11.05 20.08
C ASP A 67 20.05 10.41 19.83
N LYS A 68 20.63 10.69 18.66
CA LYS A 68 21.95 10.21 18.26
C LYS A 68 23.09 10.72 19.16
N MET A 69 22.86 11.78 19.92
CA MET A 69 23.82 12.35 20.89
C MET A 69 23.79 11.61 22.22
N LYS A 70 22.70 10.91 22.53
CA LYS A 70 22.54 10.07 23.73
C LYS A 70 22.60 8.60 23.34
N CYS A 71 23.78 8.11 22.99
CA CYS A 71 24.01 6.68 22.73
C CYS A 71 24.09 5.86 24.03
N ASP A 72 23.25 6.16 25.01
CA ASP A 72 23.14 5.37 26.22
C ASP A 72 22.07 4.27 26.07
N GLU A 73 22.24 3.18 26.78
CA GLU A 73 21.34 2.03 26.70
C GLU A 73 19.93 2.34 27.25
N SER A 74 19.71 3.52 27.85
CA SER A 74 18.40 3.96 28.38
C SER A 74 17.42 4.41 27.28
N GLY A 75 17.89 4.64 26.06
CA GLY A 75 17.11 5.11 24.92
C GLY A 75 16.51 4.00 24.04
N ALA A 76 16.11 4.38 22.85
CA ALA A 76 15.63 3.48 21.79
C ALA A 76 16.65 3.38 20.65
N TRP A 77 16.64 2.24 19.95
CA TRP A 77 17.43 2.09 18.73
C TRP A 77 16.70 1.30 17.67
N CYS A 78 16.87 1.71 16.38
CA CYS A 78 16.17 1.12 15.26
C CYS A 78 17.09 0.24 14.40
N TYR A 79 16.66 -0.98 14.12
CA TYR A 79 17.40 -2.03 13.41
C TYR A 79 16.69 -2.43 12.12
N ASP A 80 17.50 -2.66 11.09
CA ASP A 80 17.02 -3.26 9.83
C ASP A 80 17.14 -4.77 9.91
N LEU A 81 16.01 -5.45 10.07
CA LEU A 81 15.97 -6.91 10.23
C LEU A 81 16.03 -7.65 8.89
N THR A 82 16.28 -6.99 7.78
CA THR A 82 16.45 -7.66 6.49
C THR A 82 17.81 -8.34 6.38
N SER A 83 18.83 -7.83 7.06
CA SER A 83 20.16 -8.44 7.16
C SER A 83 20.29 -9.37 8.38
N ASN A 84 21.19 -10.36 8.30
CA ASN A 84 21.49 -11.21 9.44
C ASN A 84 22.15 -10.42 10.59
N THR A 85 23.05 -9.51 10.25
CA THR A 85 23.70 -8.62 11.22
C THR A 85 22.68 -7.76 11.96
N GLY A 86 21.72 -7.16 11.24
CA GLY A 86 20.68 -6.33 11.84
C GLY A 86 19.78 -7.14 12.78
N MET A 87 19.43 -8.37 12.41
CA MET A 87 18.65 -9.28 13.27
C MET A 87 19.44 -9.64 14.53
N ASP A 88 20.71 -10.03 14.40
CA ASP A 88 21.56 -10.37 15.54
C ASP A 88 21.72 -9.18 16.49
N MET A 89 22.00 -8.00 15.95
CA MET A 89 22.07 -6.77 16.75
C MET A 89 20.76 -6.45 17.46
N PHE A 90 19.60 -6.66 16.83
CA PHE A 90 18.30 -6.46 17.46
C PHE A 90 18.08 -7.42 18.63
N LEU A 91 18.35 -8.72 18.44
CA LEU A 91 18.13 -9.75 19.46
C LEU A 91 19.03 -9.58 20.68
N HIS A 92 20.27 -9.12 20.50
CA HIS A 92 21.27 -8.96 21.57
C HIS A 92 21.44 -7.52 22.04
N SER A 93 20.61 -6.60 21.57
CA SER A 93 20.65 -5.20 21.96
C SER A 93 20.32 -5.00 23.44
N ARG A 94 21.00 -4.02 24.06
CA ARG A 94 20.75 -3.60 25.45
C ARG A 94 19.95 -2.30 25.56
N TYR A 95 19.56 -1.72 24.44
CA TYR A 95 18.70 -0.55 24.45
C TYR A 95 17.35 -0.87 25.11
N LYS A 96 16.82 0.11 25.86
CA LYS A 96 15.54 -0.04 26.58
C LYS A 96 14.41 -0.39 25.63
N ILE A 97 14.36 0.25 24.44
CA ILE A 97 13.36 -0.04 23.40
C ILE A 97 14.10 -0.42 22.11
N ARG A 98 13.91 -1.63 21.67
CA ARG A 98 14.44 -2.14 20.40
C ARG A 98 13.37 -2.01 19.34
N ILE A 99 13.68 -1.31 18.24
CA ILE A 99 12.77 -1.13 17.11
C ILE A 99 13.30 -1.93 15.93
N GLY A 100 12.63 -3.01 15.57
CA GLY A 100 12.99 -3.85 14.43
C GLY A 100 12.08 -3.57 13.24
N VAL A 101 12.64 -3.31 12.05
CA VAL A 101 11.87 -3.06 10.82
C VAL A 101 12.16 -4.17 9.81
N ILE A 102 11.11 -4.79 9.28
CA ILE A 102 11.23 -5.91 8.32
C ILE A 102 10.08 -5.87 7.30
N ASN A 103 10.31 -6.44 6.12
CA ASN A 103 9.22 -6.57 5.15
C ASN A 103 8.46 -7.90 5.29
N TYR A 104 7.18 -7.90 4.85
CA TYR A 104 6.27 -9.05 4.98
C TYR A 104 6.83 -10.36 4.42
N GLU A 105 7.48 -10.32 3.23
CA GLU A 105 8.02 -11.51 2.58
C GLU A 105 9.20 -12.11 3.33
N LEU A 106 9.97 -11.31 4.04
CA LEU A 106 11.12 -11.79 4.80
C LEU A 106 10.74 -12.17 6.23
N ALA A 107 9.75 -11.51 6.82
CA ALA A 107 9.31 -11.76 8.18
C ALA A 107 8.95 -13.25 8.41
N TRP A 108 8.16 -13.86 7.53
CA TRP A 108 7.81 -15.28 7.67
C TRP A 108 8.99 -16.22 7.43
N ARG A 109 10.02 -15.81 6.68
CA ARG A 109 11.25 -16.60 6.48
C ARG A 109 12.14 -16.60 7.71
N ARG A 110 12.05 -15.55 8.52
CA ARG A 110 12.75 -15.40 9.81
C ARG A 110 11.86 -15.79 11.00
N GLN A 111 10.92 -16.71 10.77
CA GLN A 111 9.96 -17.12 11.80
C GLN A 111 10.63 -17.69 13.05
N THR A 112 11.78 -18.36 12.93
CA THR A 112 12.49 -18.98 14.06
C THR A 112 12.90 -17.93 15.09
N GLU A 113 13.43 -16.79 14.63
CA GLU A 113 13.86 -15.70 15.47
C GLU A 113 12.67 -14.90 16.01
N LEU A 114 11.73 -14.55 15.13
CA LEU A 114 10.64 -13.63 15.44
C LEU A 114 9.52 -14.26 16.31
N LEU A 115 9.30 -15.57 16.23
CA LEU A 115 8.33 -16.26 17.11
C LEU A 115 8.81 -16.37 18.58
N ASN A 116 10.10 -16.17 18.83
CA ASN A 116 10.68 -16.16 20.16
C ASN A 116 10.69 -14.76 20.80
N LEU A 117 10.12 -13.75 20.14
CA LEU A 117 9.95 -12.43 20.73
C LEU A 117 8.83 -12.45 21.78
N HIS A 118 9.09 -11.82 22.90
CA HIS A 118 8.16 -11.63 24.01
C HIS A 118 8.12 -10.17 24.40
N ASP A 119 7.05 -9.74 25.03
CA ASP A 119 6.89 -8.37 25.56
C ASP A 119 7.09 -7.28 24.49
N PHE A 120 6.44 -7.42 23.33
CA PHE A 120 6.63 -6.50 22.23
C PHE A 120 5.32 -5.96 21.65
N THR A 121 5.42 -4.85 20.95
CA THR A 121 4.39 -4.23 20.12
C THR A 121 4.57 -4.66 18.67
N LEU A 122 3.57 -5.29 18.07
CA LEU A 122 3.51 -5.55 16.64
C LEU A 122 2.87 -4.35 15.94
N MET A 123 3.58 -3.71 15.04
CA MET A 123 3.02 -2.67 14.17
C MET A 123 3.03 -3.14 12.71
N LEU A 124 1.86 -3.17 12.08
CA LEU A 124 1.70 -3.53 10.68
C LEU A 124 1.42 -2.27 9.86
N ASP A 125 2.37 -1.87 9.03
CA ASP A 125 2.16 -0.84 8.02
C ASP A 125 1.55 -1.49 6.78
N GLU A 126 0.51 -0.89 6.24
CA GLU A 126 -0.37 -1.45 5.21
C GLU A 126 -0.93 -2.83 5.61
N SER A 127 -1.64 -2.84 6.76
CA SER A 127 -2.21 -4.07 7.35
C SER A 127 -3.20 -4.81 6.42
N SER A 128 -3.66 -4.19 5.36
CA SER A 128 -4.40 -4.83 4.26
C SER A 128 -3.63 -5.97 3.58
N LEU A 129 -2.29 -6.01 3.68
CA LEU A 129 -1.45 -7.07 3.11
C LEU A 129 -1.64 -8.45 3.78
N ILE A 130 -2.25 -8.51 4.96
CA ILE A 130 -2.61 -9.79 5.61
C ILE A 130 -4.04 -10.26 5.35
N GLN A 131 -4.74 -9.66 4.40
CA GLN A 131 -6.12 -10.00 4.06
C GLN A 131 -6.30 -11.46 3.57
N ASN A 132 -5.30 -12.02 2.88
CA ASN A 132 -5.33 -13.42 2.44
C ASN A 132 -4.77 -14.33 3.55
N GLN A 133 -5.66 -14.93 4.32
CA GLN A 133 -5.31 -15.84 5.44
C GLN A 133 -4.55 -17.10 4.98
N GLY A 134 -4.71 -17.52 3.72
CA GLY A 134 -3.99 -18.65 3.14
C GLY A 134 -2.51 -18.35 2.87
N ALA A 135 -2.14 -17.10 2.73
CA ALA A 135 -0.78 -16.68 2.45
C ALA A 135 0.18 -16.97 3.61
N LYS A 136 1.43 -17.33 3.29
CA LYS A 136 2.46 -17.67 4.28
C LYS A 136 2.72 -16.50 5.25
N GLN A 137 2.79 -15.29 4.73
CA GLN A 137 2.98 -14.07 5.53
C GLN A 137 1.84 -13.85 6.51
N SER A 138 0.57 -13.99 6.09
CA SER A 138 -0.59 -13.82 6.98
C SER A 138 -0.62 -14.87 8.08
N LYS A 139 -0.39 -16.14 7.71
CA LYS A 139 -0.30 -17.24 8.68
C LYS A 139 0.79 -17.02 9.71
N PHE A 140 1.93 -16.49 9.29
CA PHE A 140 3.02 -16.17 10.20
C PHE A 140 2.64 -15.03 11.15
N ILE A 141 2.13 -13.90 10.63
CA ILE A 141 1.71 -12.76 11.46
C ILE A 141 0.67 -13.17 12.50
N LEU A 142 -0.30 -14.01 12.13
CA LEU A 142 -1.33 -14.51 13.04
C LEU A 142 -0.80 -15.50 14.11
N LYS A 143 0.42 -16.05 13.93
CA LYS A 143 1.09 -16.90 14.92
C LYS A 143 1.91 -16.10 15.93
N LEU A 144 2.25 -14.86 15.64
CA LEU A 144 2.93 -13.98 16.57
C LEU A 144 2.04 -13.76 17.80
N ASN A 145 2.67 -13.64 18.97
CA ASN A 145 1.96 -13.37 20.22
C ASN A 145 2.40 -12.02 20.84
N PRO A 146 2.06 -10.89 20.19
CA PRO A 146 2.40 -9.58 20.72
C PRO A 146 1.47 -9.17 21.87
N ASP A 147 1.99 -8.41 22.83
CA ASP A 147 1.19 -7.77 23.87
C ASP A 147 0.33 -6.67 23.29
N ASN A 148 0.93 -5.88 22.40
CA ASN A 148 0.27 -4.74 21.78
C ASN A 148 0.24 -4.91 20.26
N VAL A 149 -0.80 -4.39 19.64
CA VAL A 149 -0.98 -4.42 18.18
C VAL A 149 -1.37 -3.03 17.66
N ILE A 150 -0.68 -2.58 16.62
CA ILE A 150 -0.99 -1.35 15.91
C ILE A 150 -1.14 -1.69 14.42
N LEU A 151 -2.32 -1.49 13.87
CA LEU A 151 -2.61 -1.70 12.45
C LEU A 151 -2.74 -0.35 11.75
N LEU A 152 -1.98 -0.16 10.68
CA LEU A 152 -2.04 1.06 9.86
C LEU A 152 -2.51 0.68 8.44
N SER A 153 -3.52 1.35 7.94
CA SER A 153 -3.93 1.25 6.53
C SER A 153 -4.85 2.40 6.11
N GLY A 154 -4.75 2.86 4.87
CA GLY A 154 -5.73 3.76 4.26
C GLY A 154 -6.94 2.99 3.71
N THR A 155 -6.73 1.73 3.32
CA THR A 155 -7.72 0.90 2.65
C THR A 155 -7.80 -0.50 3.27
N PRO A 156 -8.26 -0.63 4.54
CA PRO A 156 -8.16 -1.89 5.30
C PRO A 156 -8.85 -3.08 4.63
N THR A 157 -9.85 -2.82 3.82
CA THR A 157 -10.64 -3.86 3.14
C THR A 157 -10.46 -3.87 1.62
N ALA A 158 -9.91 -2.81 1.04
CA ALA A 158 -9.94 -2.57 -0.41
C ALA A 158 -11.36 -2.79 -1.01
N GLY A 159 -12.41 -2.42 -0.25
CA GLY A 159 -13.82 -2.65 -0.61
C GLY A 159 -14.34 -4.06 -0.34
N LYS A 160 -13.53 -4.97 0.20
CA LYS A 160 -13.87 -6.39 0.41
C LYS A 160 -13.88 -6.74 1.89
N TYR A 161 -15.03 -6.66 2.53
CA TYR A 161 -15.15 -6.94 3.97
C TYR A 161 -14.84 -8.41 4.33
N GLU A 162 -14.97 -9.36 3.41
CA GLU A 162 -14.57 -10.76 3.62
C GLU A 162 -13.08 -10.90 3.97
N ASN A 163 -12.26 -9.93 3.59
CA ASN A 163 -10.82 -9.95 3.81
C ASN A 163 -10.38 -9.34 5.16
N LEU A 164 -11.32 -8.89 5.98
CA LEU A 164 -10.99 -8.13 7.20
C LEU A 164 -10.70 -9.01 8.42
N TRP A 165 -11.04 -10.29 8.37
CA TRP A 165 -11.00 -11.17 9.55
C TRP A 165 -9.61 -11.24 10.20
N SER A 166 -8.51 -11.31 9.44
CA SER A 166 -7.15 -11.35 10.01
C SER A 166 -6.84 -10.13 10.88
N GLN A 167 -7.27 -8.94 10.45
CA GLN A 167 -7.08 -7.71 11.20
C GLN A 167 -7.95 -7.68 12.46
N ILE A 168 -9.21 -8.14 12.35
CA ILE A 168 -10.14 -8.27 13.48
C ILE A 168 -9.57 -9.21 14.55
N HIS A 169 -8.99 -10.33 14.14
CA HIS A 169 -8.36 -11.29 15.03
C HIS A 169 -7.20 -10.67 15.82
N LEU A 170 -6.34 -9.90 15.14
CA LEU A 170 -5.22 -9.18 15.78
C LEU A 170 -5.70 -8.10 16.74
N LEU A 171 -6.83 -7.45 16.48
CA LEU A 171 -7.45 -6.48 17.39
C LEU A 171 -8.09 -7.16 18.64
N GLY A 172 -8.04 -8.49 18.72
CA GLY A 172 -8.54 -9.23 19.87
C GLY A 172 -10.05 -9.51 19.85
N TRP A 173 -10.73 -9.23 18.75
CA TRP A 173 -12.13 -9.65 18.61
C TRP A 173 -12.21 -11.16 18.35
N LYS A 174 -12.59 -11.91 19.40
CA LYS A 174 -12.67 -13.37 19.38
C LYS A 174 -13.89 -13.86 18.61
N ILE A 175 -13.87 -13.77 17.29
CA ILE A 175 -14.88 -14.29 16.38
C ILE A 175 -14.21 -15.27 15.41
N SER A 176 -14.78 -16.47 15.23
CA SER A 176 -14.26 -17.37 14.20
C SER A 176 -14.56 -16.84 12.79
N GLU A 177 -13.71 -17.19 11.83
CA GLU A 177 -13.88 -16.78 10.44
C GLU A 177 -15.26 -17.19 9.86
N ASP A 178 -15.71 -18.41 10.16
CA ASP A 178 -17.02 -18.90 9.72
C ASP A 178 -18.18 -18.08 10.28
N VAL A 179 -18.11 -17.70 11.55
CA VAL A 179 -19.15 -16.87 12.19
C VAL A 179 -19.09 -15.45 11.62
N TYR A 180 -17.90 -14.90 11.44
CA TYR A 180 -17.72 -13.61 10.80
C TYR A 180 -18.33 -13.58 9.40
N ASN A 181 -17.98 -14.53 8.55
CA ASN A 181 -18.47 -14.63 7.19
C ASN A 181 -20.01 -14.79 7.15
N ARG A 182 -20.59 -15.61 8.03
CA ARG A 182 -22.04 -15.77 8.14
C ARG A 182 -22.76 -14.49 8.58
N GLN A 183 -22.14 -13.68 9.41
CA GLN A 183 -22.75 -12.46 9.94
C GLN A 183 -22.65 -11.26 8.99
N TYR A 184 -21.58 -11.19 8.19
CA TYR A 184 -21.24 -9.95 7.47
C TYR A 184 -21.13 -10.10 5.95
N VAL A 185 -21.02 -11.33 5.42
CA VAL A 185 -20.85 -11.57 3.99
C VAL A 185 -22.01 -12.41 3.44
N ASN A 186 -22.54 -12.01 2.30
CA ASN A 186 -23.50 -12.80 1.55
C ASN A 186 -22.78 -13.63 0.47
N TRP A 187 -23.09 -14.91 0.42
CA TRP A 187 -22.45 -15.86 -0.46
C TRP A 187 -23.45 -16.46 -1.45
N THR A 188 -23.12 -16.43 -2.72
CA THR A 188 -23.85 -17.12 -3.80
C THR A 188 -23.08 -18.37 -4.22
N LYS A 189 -23.81 -19.45 -4.49
CA LYS A 189 -23.23 -20.70 -4.99
C LYS A 189 -23.31 -20.68 -6.52
N ILE A 190 -22.18 -20.93 -7.17
CA ILE A 190 -22.10 -21.11 -8.63
C ILE A 190 -21.64 -22.55 -8.90
N ASP A 191 -22.40 -23.26 -9.73
CA ASP A 191 -21.99 -24.55 -10.26
C ASP A 191 -21.08 -24.33 -11.49
N MET A 192 -19.86 -24.85 -11.40
CA MET A 192 -18.86 -24.79 -12.46
C MET A 192 -18.53 -26.22 -12.97
N GLY A 193 -19.54 -26.89 -13.50
CA GLY A 193 -19.35 -28.22 -14.10
C GLY A 193 -19.12 -29.35 -13.09
N GLY A 194 -19.95 -29.41 -12.04
CA GLY A 194 -19.91 -30.44 -11.00
C GLY A 194 -19.19 -30.03 -9.71
N PHE A 195 -18.57 -28.85 -9.68
CA PHE A 195 -17.99 -28.27 -8.46
C PHE A 195 -18.76 -27.00 -8.07
N VAL A 196 -19.29 -26.99 -6.85
CA VAL A 196 -20.00 -25.82 -6.29
C VAL A 196 -18.98 -24.88 -5.65
N HIS A 197 -18.75 -23.75 -6.28
CA HIS A 197 -17.94 -22.66 -5.72
C HIS A 197 -18.81 -21.63 -5.00
N LYS A 198 -18.37 -21.19 -3.83
CA LYS A 198 -18.97 -20.04 -3.13
C LYS A 198 -18.24 -18.78 -3.55
N ILE A 199 -18.98 -17.81 -4.05
CA ILE A 199 -18.45 -16.46 -4.34
C ILE A 199 -19.27 -15.45 -3.54
N VAL A 200 -18.67 -14.29 -3.27
CA VAL A 200 -19.40 -13.17 -2.66
C VAL A 200 -20.49 -12.70 -3.62
N ASP A 201 -21.70 -12.48 -3.10
CA ASP A 201 -22.82 -12.01 -3.90
C ASP A 201 -22.48 -10.67 -4.55
N LYS A 202 -22.80 -10.53 -5.85
CA LYS A 202 -22.43 -9.32 -6.62
C LYS A 202 -23.37 -8.15 -6.39
N GLU A 203 -24.65 -8.42 -6.12
CA GLU A 203 -25.68 -7.39 -5.95
C GLU A 203 -25.74 -6.90 -4.51
N ASN A 204 -25.69 -7.82 -3.55
CA ASN A 204 -25.71 -7.53 -2.12
C ASN A 204 -24.55 -8.23 -1.39
N PRO A 205 -23.31 -7.78 -1.58
CA PRO A 205 -22.15 -8.50 -1.09
C PRO A 205 -22.06 -8.58 0.45
N TYR A 206 -22.59 -7.58 1.15
CA TYR A 206 -22.41 -7.44 2.59
C TYR A 206 -23.69 -7.11 3.34
N LYS A 207 -23.76 -7.55 4.59
CA LYS A 207 -24.87 -7.28 5.51
C LYS A 207 -24.32 -6.83 6.88
N ASN A 208 -25.18 -6.20 7.67
CA ASN A 208 -24.84 -5.74 9.03
C ASN A 208 -23.60 -4.84 9.10
N VAL A 209 -23.28 -4.08 8.03
CA VAL A 209 -22.06 -3.26 7.92
C VAL A 209 -21.98 -2.21 9.04
N GLY A 210 -23.10 -1.60 9.43
CA GLY A 210 -23.14 -0.64 10.54
C GLY A 210 -22.68 -1.28 11.85
N ARG A 211 -23.17 -2.49 12.16
CA ARG A 211 -22.73 -3.26 13.32
C ARG A 211 -21.24 -3.63 13.24
N LEU A 212 -20.75 -4.02 12.07
CA LEU A 212 -19.33 -4.32 11.85
C LEU A 212 -18.45 -3.12 12.21
N LYS A 213 -18.79 -1.94 11.69
CA LYS A 213 -18.06 -0.69 11.96
C LYS A 213 -18.10 -0.32 13.46
N SER A 214 -19.24 -0.48 14.14
CA SER A 214 -19.35 -0.26 15.57
C SER A 214 -18.46 -1.21 16.36
N LYS A 215 -18.49 -2.50 16.01
CA LYS A 215 -17.64 -3.52 16.65
C LYS A 215 -16.13 -3.26 16.43
N LEU A 216 -15.74 -2.81 15.26
CA LEU A 216 -14.35 -2.43 15.01
C LEU A 216 -13.92 -1.26 15.91
N ARG A 217 -14.78 -0.24 16.07
CA ARG A 217 -14.49 0.88 17.00
C ARG A 217 -14.37 0.41 18.45
N GLU A 218 -15.25 -0.48 18.90
CA GLU A 218 -15.18 -1.10 20.24
C GLU A 218 -13.85 -1.85 20.45
N HIS A 219 -13.25 -2.38 19.38
CA HIS A 219 -11.94 -3.04 19.38
C HIS A 219 -10.78 -2.15 18.94
N GLY A 220 -10.90 -0.83 19.12
CA GLY A 220 -9.82 0.12 18.95
C GLY A 220 -9.56 0.58 17.52
N ALA A 221 -10.50 0.39 16.57
CA ALA A 221 -10.34 0.93 15.25
C ALA A 221 -10.83 2.38 15.15
N VAL A 222 -9.96 3.27 14.69
CA VAL A 222 -10.24 4.66 14.37
C VAL A 222 -10.32 4.81 12.86
N PHE A 223 -11.38 5.47 12.39
CA PHE A 223 -11.60 5.74 10.97
C PHE A 223 -11.65 7.26 10.77
N MET A 224 -10.82 7.77 9.86
CA MET A 224 -10.83 9.20 9.48
C MET A 224 -10.64 9.32 7.98
N LYS A 225 -11.43 10.17 7.37
CA LYS A 225 -11.30 10.54 5.96
C LYS A 225 -10.60 11.88 5.82
N THR A 226 -9.90 12.05 4.71
CA THR A 226 -9.19 13.31 4.43
C THR A 226 -10.15 14.50 4.40
N GLU A 227 -11.36 14.31 3.86
CA GLU A 227 -12.43 15.32 3.79
C GLU A 227 -12.94 15.74 5.16
N GLU A 228 -12.79 14.89 6.20
CA GLU A 228 -13.19 15.21 7.59
C GLU A 228 -12.11 16.02 8.33
N CYS A 229 -10.87 15.97 7.84
CA CYS A 229 -9.70 16.53 8.50
C CYS A 229 -9.18 17.82 7.84
N PHE A 230 -9.36 17.94 6.53
CA PHE A 230 -8.85 19.04 5.72
C PHE A 230 -9.91 19.52 4.73
N ASP A 231 -9.95 20.83 4.53
CA ASP A 231 -10.71 21.45 3.46
C ASP A 231 -9.88 21.38 2.16
N LEU A 232 -10.20 20.39 1.33
CA LEU A 232 -9.50 20.16 0.08
C LEU A 232 -10.23 20.80 -1.09
N PRO A 233 -9.52 21.30 -2.11
CA PRO A 233 -10.15 21.76 -3.34
C PRO A 233 -10.92 20.62 -4.03
N GLU A 234 -11.97 20.97 -4.72
CA GLU A 234 -12.79 20.03 -5.47
C GLU A 234 -11.96 19.31 -6.54
N GLN A 235 -12.08 17.99 -6.60
CA GLN A 235 -11.40 17.19 -7.60
C GLN A 235 -12.19 17.18 -8.91
N THR A 236 -11.54 17.58 -10.00
CA THR A 236 -12.14 17.54 -11.33
C THR A 236 -11.64 16.32 -12.10
N PHE A 237 -12.57 15.46 -12.53
CA PHE A 237 -12.27 14.28 -13.34
C PHE A 237 -12.57 14.54 -14.82
N ILE A 238 -11.54 14.63 -15.65
CA ILE A 238 -11.67 14.84 -17.09
C ILE A 238 -11.39 13.53 -17.83
N LYS A 239 -12.38 13.06 -18.60
CA LYS A 239 -12.21 11.88 -19.46
C LYS A 239 -11.88 12.34 -20.86
N GLN A 240 -10.67 12.05 -21.32
CA GLN A 240 -10.26 12.29 -22.70
C GLN A 240 -10.31 11.00 -23.50
N PHE A 241 -11.11 11.00 -24.57
CA PHE A 241 -11.25 9.86 -25.47
C PHE A 241 -10.42 10.11 -26.73
N VAL A 242 -9.64 9.13 -27.12
CA VAL A 242 -8.88 9.15 -28.36
C VAL A 242 -9.26 7.94 -29.22
N PRO A 243 -9.20 8.05 -30.57
CA PRO A 243 -9.46 6.92 -31.46
C PRO A 243 -8.47 5.79 -31.21
N ALA A 244 -8.93 4.56 -31.33
CA ALA A 244 -8.04 3.41 -31.36
C ALA A 244 -7.33 3.32 -32.72
N SER A 245 -6.06 2.92 -32.71
CA SER A 245 -5.25 2.81 -33.91
C SER A 245 -5.74 1.69 -34.86
N LYS A 246 -5.34 1.75 -36.13
CA LYS A 246 -5.63 0.69 -37.12
C LYS A 246 -5.01 -0.64 -36.71
N GLU A 247 -3.83 -0.62 -36.09
CA GLU A 247 -3.08 -1.76 -35.61
C GLU A 247 -3.86 -2.46 -34.47
N TYR A 248 -4.45 -1.69 -33.58
CA TYR A 248 -5.32 -2.23 -32.52
C TYR A 248 -6.50 -3.00 -33.11
N TRP A 249 -7.22 -2.41 -34.05
CA TRP A 249 -8.39 -3.06 -34.67
C TRP A 249 -8.02 -4.30 -35.47
N LYS A 250 -6.87 -4.26 -36.19
CA LYS A 250 -6.34 -5.42 -36.90
C LYS A 250 -6.01 -6.55 -35.92
N PHE A 251 -5.31 -6.26 -34.82
CA PHE A 251 -4.98 -7.24 -33.80
C PHE A 251 -6.23 -7.80 -33.10
N MET A 252 -7.22 -6.97 -32.81
CA MET A 252 -8.46 -7.44 -32.20
C MET A 252 -9.22 -8.43 -33.08
N LYS A 253 -9.12 -8.28 -34.41
CA LYS A 253 -9.73 -9.17 -35.41
C LYS A 253 -8.90 -10.42 -35.62
N ASP A 254 -7.63 -10.30 -35.89
CA ASP A 254 -6.78 -11.38 -36.41
C ASP A 254 -5.99 -12.10 -35.30
N CYS A 255 -5.95 -11.53 -34.07
CA CYS A 255 -5.18 -11.97 -32.90
C CYS A 255 -3.67 -12.06 -33.13
N ILE A 256 -3.16 -11.52 -34.25
CA ILE A 256 -1.75 -11.48 -34.62
C ILE A 256 -1.45 -10.19 -35.36
N ILE A 257 -0.29 -9.57 -35.06
CA ILE A 257 0.21 -8.40 -35.78
C ILE A 257 1.73 -8.28 -35.61
N THR A 258 2.42 -7.82 -36.63
CA THR A 258 3.84 -7.44 -36.58
C THR A 258 3.97 -5.93 -36.54
N ILE A 259 4.67 -5.39 -35.55
CA ILE A 259 4.97 -3.96 -35.38
C ILE A 259 6.44 -3.85 -34.97
N ASP A 260 7.20 -2.98 -35.60
CA ASP A 260 8.62 -2.73 -35.32
C ASP A 260 9.42 -4.05 -35.21
N ASP A 261 9.26 -4.93 -36.20
CA ASP A 261 9.88 -6.27 -36.25
C ASP A 261 9.52 -7.23 -35.11
N LYS A 262 8.52 -6.89 -34.29
CA LYS A 262 7.99 -7.74 -33.24
C LYS A 262 6.64 -8.31 -33.63
N GLU A 263 6.53 -9.62 -33.56
CA GLU A 263 5.26 -10.33 -33.74
C GLU A 263 4.53 -10.43 -32.38
N LEU A 264 3.31 -9.89 -32.33
CA LEU A 264 2.42 -9.96 -31.18
C LEU A 264 1.32 -10.98 -31.45
N VAL A 265 1.32 -12.10 -30.73
CA VAL A 265 0.39 -13.21 -30.91
C VAL A 265 -0.50 -13.36 -29.68
N GLY A 266 -1.79 -13.22 -29.86
CA GLY A 266 -2.80 -13.31 -28.81
C GLY A 266 -3.41 -14.71 -28.65
N ASP A 267 -2.58 -15.73 -28.38
CA ASP A 267 -2.99 -17.14 -28.26
C ASP A 267 -3.94 -17.40 -27.11
N THR A 268 -3.81 -16.63 -26.04
CA THR A 268 -4.64 -16.74 -24.84
C THR A 268 -5.38 -15.45 -24.57
N THR A 269 -6.44 -15.51 -23.77
CA THR A 269 -7.14 -14.32 -23.31
C THR A 269 -6.21 -13.33 -22.60
N LEU A 270 -5.21 -13.83 -21.87
CA LEU A 270 -4.24 -13.00 -21.17
C LEU A 270 -3.31 -12.28 -22.14
N THR A 271 -2.68 -13.00 -23.07
CA THR A 271 -1.77 -12.44 -24.08
C THR A 271 -2.50 -11.46 -25.00
N LYS A 272 -3.74 -11.80 -25.42
CA LYS A 272 -4.57 -10.90 -26.21
C LYS A 272 -4.85 -9.57 -25.47
N ARG A 273 -5.21 -9.62 -24.19
CA ARG A 273 -5.44 -8.41 -23.38
C ARG A 273 -4.16 -7.60 -23.17
N LEU A 274 -3.03 -8.27 -22.93
CA LEU A 274 -1.74 -7.62 -22.75
C LEU A 274 -1.35 -6.82 -24.00
N TYR A 275 -1.35 -7.46 -25.16
CA TYR A 275 -0.95 -6.83 -26.42
C TYR A 275 -1.95 -5.77 -26.88
N ALA A 276 -3.25 -5.98 -26.68
CA ALA A 276 -4.25 -4.94 -26.91
C ALA A 276 -3.97 -3.67 -26.09
N ARG A 277 -3.57 -3.81 -24.81
CA ARG A 277 -3.18 -2.65 -23.97
C ARG A 277 -1.90 -1.98 -24.46
N GLN A 278 -0.91 -2.75 -24.92
CA GLN A 278 0.32 -2.18 -25.50
C GLN A 278 0.00 -1.39 -26.78
N LEU A 279 -0.87 -1.91 -27.63
CA LEU A 279 -1.30 -1.23 -28.86
C LEU A 279 -2.05 0.08 -28.57
N CYS A 280 -2.83 0.13 -27.49
CA CYS A 280 -3.49 1.36 -27.06
C CYS A 280 -2.55 2.34 -26.34
N GLY A 281 -1.43 1.87 -25.78
CA GLY A 281 -0.45 2.68 -25.06
C GLY A 281 0.67 3.16 -25.98
N GLN A 282 1.70 2.34 -26.09
CA GLN A 282 2.98 2.68 -26.74
C GLN A 282 2.94 2.87 -28.25
N TYR A 283 1.96 2.27 -28.93
CA TYR A 283 1.81 2.32 -30.40
C TYR A 283 0.67 3.23 -30.86
N SER A 284 0.03 3.96 -29.97
CA SER A 284 -1.09 4.84 -30.31
C SER A 284 -0.60 6.28 -30.52
N GLU A 285 -0.44 6.68 -31.77
CA GLU A 285 -0.14 8.07 -32.11
C GLU A 285 -1.16 9.06 -31.55
N TYR A 286 -2.44 8.71 -31.56
CA TYR A 286 -3.50 9.56 -31.01
C TYR A 286 -3.35 9.78 -29.50
N LYS A 287 -2.92 8.77 -28.74
CA LYS A 287 -2.70 8.90 -27.32
C LYS A 287 -1.46 9.75 -27.01
N LEU A 288 -0.39 9.56 -27.75
CA LEU A 288 0.83 10.36 -27.61
C LEU A 288 0.59 11.82 -28.01
N GLN A 289 -0.19 12.06 -29.06
CA GLN A 289 -0.59 13.41 -29.45
C GLN A 289 -1.45 14.08 -28.37
N ALA A 290 -2.43 13.38 -27.79
CA ALA A 290 -3.23 13.90 -26.69
C ALA A 290 -2.38 14.19 -25.43
N PHE A 291 -1.35 13.39 -25.17
CA PHE A 291 -0.39 13.67 -24.10
C PHE A 291 0.42 14.95 -24.41
N ARG A 292 0.91 15.13 -25.63
CA ARG A 292 1.61 16.34 -26.06
C ARG A 292 0.73 17.59 -25.85
N GLU A 293 -0.50 17.57 -26.34
CA GLU A 293 -1.47 18.66 -26.18
C GLU A 293 -1.73 18.99 -24.69
N LEU A 294 -1.82 17.97 -23.84
CA LEU A 294 -1.94 18.18 -22.40
C LEU A 294 -0.71 18.89 -21.82
N VAL A 295 0.50 18.45 -22.18
CA VAL A 295 1.75 19.05 -21.67
C VAL A 295 1.90 20.49 -22.16
N GLU A 296 1.51 20.79 -23.40
CA GLU A 296 1.52 22.15 -23.98
C GLU A 296 0.49 23.07 -23.34
N SER A 297 -0.64 22.52 -22.88
CA SER A 297 -1.76 23.30 -22.34
C SER A 297 -1.53 23.87 -20.95
N THR A 298 -0.53 23.36 -20.20
CA THR A 298 -0.27 23.80 -18.82
C THR A 298 1.21 23.87 -18.48
N GLN A 299 1.55 24.77 -17.57
CA GLN A 299 2.87 24.84 -16.93
C GLN A 299 2.86 24.26 -15.51
N ASP A 300 1.76 23.68 -15.07
CA ASP A 300 1.67 23.04 -13.77
C ASP A 300 2.47 21.74 -13.69
N ARG A 301 2.74 21.27 -12.48
CA ARG A 301 3.27 19.94 -12.24
C ARG A 301 2.30 18.87 -12.75
N LEU A 302 2.84 17.91 -13.48
CA LEU A 302 2.07 16.76 -13.94
C LEU A 302 2.59 15.49 -13.29
N ILE A 303 1.67 14.62 -12.87
CA ILE A 303 1.97 13.25 -12.46
C ILE A 303 1.35 12.32 -13.51
N VAL A 304 2.18 11.51 -14.14
CA VAL A 304 1.79 10.65 -15.27
C VAL A 304 2.02 9.20 -14.89
N PHE A 305 0.95 8.42 -14.79
CA PHE A 305 1.03 6.99 -14.56
C PHE A 305 1.14 6.23 -15.87
N TYR A 306 2.08 5.29 -15.94
CA TYR A 306 2.30 4.43 -17.10
C TYR A 306 2.39 2.95 -16.71
N ASN A 307 2.12 2.07 -17.69
CA ASN A 307 2.17 0.62 -17.47
C ASN A 307 3.41 -0.03 -18.12
N PHE A 308 3.80 0.42 -19.30
CA PHE A 308 4.84 -0.22 -20.10
C PHE A 308 6.04 0.70 -20.30
N THR A 309 7.25 0.15 -20.22
CA THR A 309 8.49 0.92 -20.40
C THR A 309 8.54 1.65 -21.75
N ALA A 310 8.04 1.03 -22.82
CA ALA A 310 8.02 1.69 -24.14
C ALA A 310 7.02 2.87 -24.19
N GLU A 311 5.89 2.77 -23.49
CA GLU A 311 4.96 3.90 -23.29
C GLU A 311 5.64 5.06 -22.57
N TYR A 312 6.36 4.76 -21.49
CA TYR A 312 7.16 5.74 -20.76
C TYR A 312 8.21 6.43 -21.66
N LEU A 313 9.01 5.66 -22.41
CA LEU A 313 10.06 6.23 -23.27
C LEU A 313 9.49 7.19 -24.33
N ALA A 314 8.35 6.85 -24.93
CA ALA A 314 7.69 7.72 -25.88
C ALA A 314 7.19 9.03 -25.25
N MET A 315 6.66 8.98 -24.02
CA MET A 315 6.23 10.18 -23.29
C MET A 315 7.40 11.02 -22.80
N VAL A 316 8.51 10.39 -22.40
CA VAL A 316 9.75 11.07 -22.02
C VAL A 316 10.29 11.90 -23.18
N GLN A 317 10.34 11.31 -24.38
CA GLN A 317 10.79 12.04 -25.58
C GLN A 317 9.94 13.30 -25.82
N ILE A 318 8.62 13.22 -25.68
CA ILE A 318 7.74 14.38 -25.81
C ILE A 318 8.05 15.43 -24.74
N ALA A 319 8.27 15.01 -23.50
CA ALA A 319 8.60 15.93 -22.40
C ALA A 319 9.96 16.63 -22.64
N GLU A 320 10.96 15.91 -23.17
CA GLU A 320 12.26 16.47 -23.56
C GLU A 320 12.14 17.49 -24.69
N GLU A 321 11.41 17.18 -25.77
CA GLU A 321 11.13 18.08 -26.88
C GLU A 321 10.47 19.38 -26.41
N LEU A 322 9.61 19.31 -25.40
CA LEU A 322 8.91 20.46 -24.80
C LEU A 322 9.71 21.13 -23.67
N GLY A 323 10.93 20.67 -23.37
CA GLY A 323 11.81 21.27 -22.37
C GLY A 323 11.28 21.13 -20.93
N ARG A 324 10.43 20.13 -20.62
CA ARG A 324 9.86 19.92 -19.29
C ARG A 324 10.80 19.09 -18.41
N PRO A 325 11.17 19.57 -17.20
CA PRO A 325 11.96 18.78 -16.25
C PRO A 325 11.24 17.49 -15.85
N GLN A 326 11.98 16.40 -15.72
CA GLN A 326 11.39 15.08 -15.50
C GLN A 326 11.84 14.45 -14.18
N SER A 327 10.95 13.73 -13.53
CA SER A 327 11.18 12.85 -12.39
C SER A 327 10.62 11.46 -12.69
N ILE A 328 11.17 10.43 -12.04
CA ILE A 328 10.76 9.05 -12.27
C ILE A 328 10.62 8.27 -10.96
N VAL A 329 9.58 7.46 -10.89
CA VAL A 329 9.37 6.43 -9.86
C VAL A 329 8.98 5.12 -10.53
N ASN A 330 9.85 4.12 -10.44
CA ASN A 330 9.58 2.76 -10.92
C ASN A 330 10.25 1.73 -10.01
N GLY A 331 10.14 0.44 -10.33
CA GLY A 331 10.72 -0.65 -9.54
C GLY A 331 12.26 -0.64 -9.44
N GLN A 332 12.96 0.24 -10.17
CA GLN A 332 14.42 0.34 -10.19
C GLN A 332 14.94 1.69 -9.68
N GLN A 333 14.17 2.76 -9.86
CA GLN A 333 14.60 4.13 -9.61
C GLN A 333 13.51 4.94 -8.90
N LYS A 334 13.96 5.78 -7.95
CA LYS A 334 13.14 6.82 -7.32
C LYS A 334 13.94 8.12 -7.38
N GLN A 335 13.69 8.95 -8.38
CA GLN A 335 14.35 10.22 -8.59
C GLN A 335 13.31 11.35 -8.61
N LEU A 336 13.23 12.11 -7.52
CA LEU A 336 12.22 13.15 -7.31
C LEU A 336 12.77 14.56 -7.29
N LEU A 337 14.07 14.75 -7.60
CA LEU A 337 14.74 16.06 -7.51
C LEU A 337 13.99 17.15 -8.29
N ASN A 338 13.63 16.89 -9.55
CA ASN A 338 12.91 17.87 -10.35
C ASN A 338 11.47 18.07 -9.88
N TYR A 339 10.84 17.06 -9.30
CA TYR A 339 9.54 17.21 -8.66
C TYR A 339 9.59 18.19 -7.48
N GLU A 340 10.66 18.13 -6.70
CA GLU A 340 10.85 19.00 -5.51
C GLU A 340 11.24 20.42 -5.88
N GLN A 341 12.04 20.60 -6.93
CA GLN A 341 12.68 21.88 -7.28
C GLN A 341 12.01 22.66 -8.41
N CYS A 342 11.21 22.00 -9.26
CA CYS A 342 10.63 22.60 -10.45
C CYS A 342 9.11 22.54 -10.44
N ASP A 343 8.45 23.70 -10.47
CA ASP A 343 6.98 23.79 -10.44
C ASP A 343 6.30 23.29 -11.71
N ASN A 344 7.05 23.19 -12.82
CA ASN A 344 6.56 22.69 -14.11
C ASN A 344 7.07 21.28 -14.46
N SER A 345 7.51 20.50 -13.49
CA SER A 345 8.04 19.16 -13.73
C SER A 345 6.96 18.13 -14.10
N ILE A 346 7.36 17.11 -14.87
CA ILE A 346 6.55 15.92 -15.12
C ILE A 346 7.15 14.73 -14.36
N THR A 347 6.36 14.14 -13.48
CA THR A 347 6.77 12.95 -12.74
C THR A 347 6.11 11.73 -13.33
N PHE A 348 6.91 10.83 -13.90
CA PHE A 348 6.46 9.56 -14.44
C PHE A 348 6.47 8.48 -13.37
N ILE A 349 5.33 7.84 -13.14
CA ILE A 349 5.18 6.80 -12.12
C ILE A 349 4.72 5.50 -12.78
N GLN A 350 5.50 4.44 -12.62
CA GLN A 350 5.06 3.12 -13.08
C GLN A 350 3.93 2.62 -12.20
N TYR A 351 2.81 2.19 -12.80
CA TYR A 351 1.56 1.90 -12.08
C TYR A 351 1.74 0.88 -10.95
N GLN A 352 2.62 -0.09 -11.10
CA GLN A 352 2.92 -1.09 -10.06
C GLN A 352 3.83 -0.57 -8.94
N ALA A 353 4.65 0.45 -9.22
CA ALA A 353 5.57 1.04 -8.25
C ALA A 353 4.99 2.27 -7.52
N GLY A 354 3.92 2.87 -8.06
CA GLY A 354 3.30 4.08 -7.52
C GLY A 354 2.13 3.83 -6.58
N ILE A 355 1.83 2.56 -6.27
CA ILE A 355 0.77 2.18 -5.32
C ILE A 355 1.33 2.11 -3.88
N GLU A 356 2.63 2.35 -3.73
CA GLU A 356 3.35 2.27 -2.45
C GLU A 356 3.68 3.65 -1.87
#